data_fd7cbc2fd799d93a19cbeb73a316019e
#
_entry.id   fd7cbc2fd799d93a19cbeb73a316019e
#
_cell.length_a   1.000
_cell.length_b   1.000
_cell.length_c   1.000
_cell.angle_alpha   90.00
_cell.angle_beta   90.00
_cell.angle_gamma   90.00
#
_symmetry.space_group_name_H-M   'P 1'
#
loop_
_entity.id
_entity.type
_entity.pdbx_description
1 polymer ?
#
loop_
_entity_poly.entity_id
_entity_poly.type
_entity_poly.pdbx_seq_one_letter_code
_entity_poly.pdbx_strand_id
1 'polypeptide(L)'
;MTKDEVIEKVKSLNLPKDSYIVFGSSPFAVLGIREVNDIDLLVSQELYEKLKKKGWQKIDKGPKDKPLVYDVFEAHTNWDFSTYNPTLSELLSRDIEVEDISFASLEDVRKWKKASGRPKDLVDLKLIDDYLASQHNG
;
A
#
# COMPACT_ATOMS: atom_id res chain seq x y z
N MET A 1 -2.51 -3.37 -13.31
CA MET A 1 -2.68 -1.90 -13.43
C MET A 1 -1.34 -1.21 -13.58
N THR A 2 -1.29 -0.25 -14.46
CA THR A 2 -0.16 0.65 -14.65
C THR A 2 -0.19 1.78 -13.61
N LYS A 3 0.85 2.62 -13.61
CA LYS A 3 0.91 3.83 -12.78
C LYS A 3 -0.35 4.69 -12.95
N ASP A 4 -0.72 5.01 -14.18
CA ASP A 4 -1.85 5.90 -14.44
C ASP A 4 -3.17 5.29 -14.00
N GLU A 5 -3.33 3.99 -14.16
CA GLU A 5 -4.53 3.28 -13.74
C GLU A 5 -4.66 3.27 -12.20
N VAL A 6 -3.55 3.04 -11.49
CA VAL A 6 -3.54 3.09 -10.00
C VAL A 6 -3.93 4.48 -9.53
N ILE A 7 -3.30 5.51 -10.10
CA ILE A 7 -3.57 6.90 -9.71
C ILE A 7 -5.03 7.26 -9.95
N GLU A 8 -5.55 6.93 -11.14
CA GLU A 8 -6.95 7.21 -11.48
C GLU A 8 -7.92 6.52 -10.53
N LYS A 9 -7.67 5.25 -10.20
CA LYS A 9 -8.50 4.50 -9.27
C LYS A 9 -8.52 5.13 -7.89
N VAL A 10 -7.35 5.47 -7.34
CA VAL A 10 -7.28 6.08 -6.01
C VAL A 10 -7.95 7.45 -5.98
N LYS A 11 -7.73 8.26 -7.02
CA LYS A 11 -8.40 9.58 -7.13
C LYS A 11 -9.92 9.46 -7.12
N SER A 12 -10.46 8.41 -7.75
CA SER A 12 -11.90 8.21 -7.82
C SER A 12 -12.54 7.98 -6.45
N LEU A 13 -11.78 7.56 -5.45
CA LEU A 13 -12.27 7.36 -4.10
C LEU A 13 -12.44 8.66 -3.31
N ASN A 14 -11.74 9.71 -3.73
CA ASN A 14 -11.79 11.03 -3.10
C ASN A 14 -11.55 10.96 -1.58
N LEU A 15 -10.49 10.25 -1.18
CA LEU A 15 -10.17 10.02 0.22
C LEU A 15 -9.62 11.26 0.92
N PRO A 16 -9.94 11.48 2.21
CA PRO A 16 -9.36 12.59 2.98
C PRO A 16 -7.84 12.40 3.13
N LYS A 17 -7.08 13.46 2.84
CA LYS A 17 -5.63 13.46 3.01
C LYS A 17 -5.29 13.17 4.48
N ASP A 18 -4.15 12.54 4.72
CA ASP A 18 -3.65 12.16 6.04
C ASP A 18 -4.46 11.06 6.76
N SER A 19 -5.52 10.55 6.13
CA SER A 19 -6.32 9.45 6.67
C SER A 19 -6.00 8.10 6.05
N TYR A 20 -5.09 8.07 5.08
CA TYR A 20 -4.73 6.85 4.36
C TYR A 20 -3.32 6.92 3.80
N ILE A 21 -2.78 5.77 3.48
CA ILE A 21 -1.60 5.64 2.61
C ILE A 21 -1.80 4.43 1.70
N VAL A 22 -1.35 4.53 0.44
CA VAL A 22 -1.38 3.39 -0.49
C VAL A 22 -0.15 2.55 -0.22
N PHE A 23 -0.37 1.31 0.18
CA PHE A 23 0.69 0.37 0.54
C PHE A 23 0.68 -0.84 -0.40
N GLY A 24 1.10 -1.98 0.09
CA GLY A 24 1.14 -3.19 -0.71
C GLY A 24 2.11 -3.07 -1.87
N SER A 25 1.71 -3.58 -3.02
CA SER A 25 2.54 -3.57 -4.22
C SER A 25 2.32 -2.34 -5.12
N SER A 26 1.33 -1.50 -4.84
CA SER A 26 1.02 -0.34 -5.69
C SER A 26 2.20 0.62 -5.90
N PRO A 27 3.09 0.85 -4.92
CA PRO A 27 4.29 1.67 -5.18
C PRO A 27 5.15 1.16 -6.33
N PHE A 28 5.15 -0.15 -6.62
CA PHE A 28 5.88 -0.69 -7.79
C PHE A 28 5.35 -0.12 -9.10
N ALA A 29 4.03 -0.02 -9.24
CA ALA A 29 3.43 0.53 -10.46
C ALA A 29 3.76 2.01 -10.60
N VAL A 30 3.67 2.77 -9.52
CA VAL A 30 3.92 4.21 -9.51
C VAL A 30 5.38 4.54 -9.85
N LEU A 31 6.31 3.69 -9.43
CA LEU A 31 7.74 3.87 -9.74
C LEU A 31 8.15 3.22 -11.06
N GLY A 32 7.22 2.60 -11.77
CA GLY A 32 7.48 1.96 -13.06
C GLY A 32 8.25 0.65 -12.97
N ILE A 33 8.24 0.00 -11.81
CA ILE A 33 8.97 -1.25 -11.58
C ILE A 33 8.21 -2.44 -12.19
N ARG A 34 6.90 -2.51 -11.95
CA ARG A 34 6.01 -3.52 -12.57
C ARG A 34 4.55 -3.12 -12.39
N GLU A 35 3.67 -3.75 -13.16
CA GLU A 35 2.23 -3.58 -12.98
C GLU A 35 1.75 -4.34 -11.75
N VAL A 36 0.59 -3.99 -11.24
CA VAL A 36 -0.02 -4.57 -10.04
C VAL A 36 -1.49 -4.92 -10.30
N ASN A 37 -2.04 -5.81 -9.47
CA ASN A 37 -3.41 -6.29 -9.65
C ASN A 37 -4.39 -5.68 -8.66
N ASP A 38 -3.93 -5.34 -7.48
CA ASP A 38 -4.76 -4.82 -6.38
C ASP A 38 -4.15 -3.57 -5.81
N ILE A 39 -4.96 -2.83 -5.06
CA ILE A 39 -4.51 -1.63 -4.35
C ILE A 39 -4.81 -1.82 -2.87
N ASP A 40 -3.76 -1.92 -2.05
CA ASP A 40 -3.88 -2.02 -0.61
C ASP A 40 -3.79 -0.63 0.02
N LEU A 41 -4.69 -0.34 0.94
CA LEU A 41 -4.72 0.91 1.68
C LEU A 41 -4.54 0.60 3.16
N LEU A 42 -3.70 1.40 3.82
CA LEU A 42 -3.72 1.46 5.28
C LEU A 42 -4.46 2.74 5.63
N VAL A 43 -5.53 2.61 6.43
CA VAL A 43 -6.43 3.72 6.71
C VAL A 43 -6.58 3.94 8.21
N SER A 44 -6.97 5.16 8.60
CA SER A 44 -7.33 5.46 9.98
C SER A 44 -8.60 4.70 10.35
N GLN A 45 -8.81 4.46 11.64
CA GLN A 45 -10.04 3.81 12.10
C GLN A 45 -11.27 4.62 11.69
N GLU A 46 -11.19 5.93 11.73
CA GLU A 46 -12.28 6.81 11.30
C GLU A 46 -12.63 6.60 9.83
N LEU A 47 -11.62 6.55 8.95
CA LEU A 47 -11.86 6.32 7.52
C LEU A 47 -12.40 4.90 7.29
N TYR A 48 -11.88 3.91 7.99
CA TYR A 48 -12.38 2.54 7.93
C TYR A 48 -13.89 2.50 8.18
N GLU A 49 -14.35 3.16 9.25
CA GLU A 49 -15.79 3.19 9.56
C GLU A 49 -16.61 3.91 8.49
N LYS A 50 -16.08 4.97 7.90
CA LYS A 50 -16.73 5.67 6.79
C LYS A 50 -16.86 4.79 5.55
N LEU A 51 -15.83 4.06 5.19
CA LEU A 51 -15.84 3.15 4.04
C LEU A 51 -16.85 2.02 4.26
N LYS A 52 -16.89 1.48 5.46
CA LYS A 52 -17.84 0.44 5.84
C LYS A 52 -19.29 0.94 5.66
N LYS A 53 -19.58 2.16 6.09
CA LYS A 53 -20.90 2.80 5.91
C LYS A 53 -21.25 3.03 4.44
N LYS A 54 -20.23 3.22 3.59
CA LYS A 54 -20.43 3.39 2.15
C LYS A 54 -20.70 2.08 1.43
N GLY A 55 -20.60 0.94 2.13
CA GLY A 55 -20.91 -0.35 1.57
C GLY A 55 -19.70 -1.22 1.22
N TRP A 56 -18.48 -0.81 1.58
CA TRP A 56 -17.32 -1.67 1.44
C TRP A 56 -17.52 -2.91 2.29
N GLN A 57 -17.18 -4.07 1.75
CA GLN A 57 -17.46 -5.35 2.39
C GLN A 57 -16.33 -5.80 3.31
N LYS A 58 -16.69 -6.11 4.56
CA LYS A 58 -15.73 -6.63 5.54
C LYS A 58 -15.43 -8.09 5.27
N ILE A 59 -14.15 -8.43 5.21
CA ILE A 59 -13.66 -9.81 5.05
C ILE A 59 -12.96 -10.20 6.34
N ASP A 60 -13.29 -11.37 6.89
CA ASP A 60 -12.66 -11.87 8.10
C ASP A 60 -11.52 -12.82 7.71
N LYS A 61 -10.27 -12.35 7.85
CA LYS A 61 -9.06 -13.12 7.58
C LYS A 61 -8.37 -13.57 8.87
N GLY A 62 -8.95 -13.25 10.02
CA GLY A 62 -8.40 -13.61 11.31
C GLY A 62 -8.71 -12.56 12.38
N PRO A 63 -8.34 -12.81 13.66
CA PRO A 63 -8.70 -11.91 14.77
C PRO A 63 -8.20 -10.47 14.61
N LYS A 64 -7.07 -10.26 13.92
CA LYS A 64 -6.47 -8.94 13.71
C LYS A 64 -6.47 -8.49 12.26
N ASP A 65 -7.11 -9.24 11.36
CA ASP A 65 -7.07 -8.96 9.93
C ASP A 65 -8.49 -9.02 9.36
N LYS A 66 -9.16 -7.89 9.38
CA LYS A 66 -10.53 -7.74 8.91
C LYS A 66 -10.63 -6.56 7.95
N PRO A 67 -9.99 -6.66 6.76
CA PRO A 67 -10.01 -5.57 5.80
C PRO A 67 -11.39 -5.37 5.18
N LEU A 68 -11.59 -4.18 4.63
CA LEU A 68 -12.74 -3.87 3.79
C LEU A 68 -12.32 -3.98 2.33
N VAL A 69 -13.16 -4.61 1.51
CA VAL A 69 -12.88 -4.75 0.08
C VAL A 69 -13.93 -4.02 -0.76
N TYR A 70 -13.49 -3.43 -1.84
CA TYR A 70 -14.32 -2.78 -2.84
C TYR A 70 -13.54 -2.68 -4.14
N ASP A 71 -14.09 -3.22 -5.26
CA ASP A 71 -13.41 -3.22 -6.56
C ASP A 71 -12.00 -3.86 -6.40
N VAL A 72 -10.95 -3.14 -6.75
CA VAL A 72 -9.55 -3.61 -6.62
C VAL A 72 -8.93 -3.23 -5.28
N PHE A 73 -9.67 -2.58 -4.41
CA PHE A 73 -9.17 -2.03 -3.14
C PHE A 73 -9.35 -2.97 -1.97
N GLU A 74 -8.37 -2.96 -1.08
CA GLU A 74 -8.44 -3.64 0.20
C GLU A 74 -7.91 -2.66 1.26
N ALA A 75 -8.79 -2.27 2.21
CA ALA A 75 -8.47 -1.27 3.23
C ALA A 75 -8.24 -1.94 4.59
N HIS A 76 -7.06 -1.71 5.15
CA HIS A 76 -6.63 -2.26 6.43
C HIS A 76 -6.46 -1.14 7.47
N THR A 77 -6.61 -1.47 8.76
CA THR A 77 -6.33 -0.54 9.86
C THR A 77 -4.98 -0.82 10.52
N ASN A 78 -4.33 -1.94 10.19
CA ASN A 78 -2.99 -2.25 10.67
C ASN A 78 -2.20 -2.98 9.57
N TRP A 79 -0.88 -3.03 9.73
CA TRP A 79 0.03 -3.68 8.79
C TRP A 79 1.13 -4.35 9.60
N ASP A 80 0.76 -5.46 10.26
CA ASP A 80 1.61 -6.12 11.23
C ASP A 80 2.22 -7.40 10.66
N PHE A 81 3.54 -7.42 10.53
CA PHE A 81 4.30 -8.55 9.99
C PHE A 81 5.53 -8.80 10.85
N SER A 82 5.41 -9.69 11.82
CA SER A 82 6.55 -10.11 12.65
C SER A 82 7.29 -8.89 13.28
N THR A 83 8.44 -8.54 12.71
CA THR A 83 9.29 -7.43 13.21
C THR A 83 8.93 -6.08 12.58
N TYR A 84 7.98 -6.03 11.65
CA TYR A 84 7.61 -4.81 10.94
C TYR A 84 6.14 -4.47 11.23
N ASN A 85 5.92 -3.44 12.05
CA ASN A 85 4.58 -3.04 12.51
C ASN A 85 4.45 -1.53 12.46
N PRO A 86 4.42 -0.94 11.25
CA PRO A 86 4.34 0.52 11.13
C PRO A 86 2.94 1.04 11.46
N THR A 87 2.90 2.27 12.00
CA THR A 87 1.65 3.00 12.14
C THR A 87 1.40 3.84 10.89
N LEU A 88 0.16 4.24 10.68
CA LEU A 88 -0.18 5.15 9.57
C LEU A 88 0.64 6.44 9.67
N SER A 89 0.73 7.01 10.87
CA SER A 89 1.50 8.24 11.10
C SER A 89 2.96 8.10 10.70
N GLU A 90 3.60 6.99 11.09
CA GLU A 90 4.99 6.72 10.72
C GLU A 90 5.15 6.63 9.20
N LEU A 91 4.26 5.89 8.54
CA LEU A 91 4.31 5.74 7.08
C LEU A 91 4.10 7.06 6.36
N LEU A 92 3.16 7.88 6.82
CA LEU A 92 2.89 9.18 6.24
C LEU A 92 4.09 10.13 6.39
N SER A 93 4.85 9.99 7.48
CA SER A 93 6.04 10.83 7.69
C SER A 93 7.16 10.55 6.70
N ARG A 94 7.11 9.41 6.00
CA ARG A 94 8.12 8.95 5.04
C ARG A 94 7.54 8.70 3.65
N ASP A 95 6.32 9.16 3.38
CA ASP A 95 5.60 8.82 2.15
C ASP A 95 6.23 9.41 0.89
N ILE A 96 5.81 8.86 -0.24
CA ILE A 96 6.06 9.42 -1.57
C ILE A 96 4.72 9.97 -2.05
N GLU A 97 4.67 11.27 -2.35
CA GLU A 97 3.47 11.88 -2.91
C GLU A 97 3.56 11.91 -4.43
N VAL A 98 2.54 11.40 -5.09
CA VAL A 98 2.40 11.47 -6.53
C VAL A 98 0.98 11.94 -6.84
N GLU A 99 0.86 13.08 -7.50
CA GLU A 99 -0.42 13.72 -7.83
C GLU A 99 -1.36 13.82 -6.62
N ASP A 100 -0.80 14.27 -5.49
CA ASP A 100 -1.50 14.47 -4.20
C ASP A 100 -1.97 13.17 -3.52
N ILE A 101 -1.50 12.02 -3.98
CA ILE A 101 -1.77 10.72 -3.37
C ILE A 101 -0.53 10.29 -2.57
N SER A 102 -0.74 9.86 -1.32
CA SER A 102 0.35 9.34 -0.47
C SER A 102 0.56 7.86 -0.72
N PHE A 103 1.78 7.50 -1.13
CA PHE A 103 2.21 6.11 -1.32
C PHE A 103 3.29 5.77 -0.30
N ALA A 104 3.31 4.54 0.18
CA ALA A 104 4.39 4.08 1.05
C ALA A 104 5.72 4.17 0.33
N SER A 105 6.77 4.53 1.05
CA SER A 105 8.12 4.59 0.48
C SER A 105 8.58 3.21 0.05
N LEU A 106 9.50 3.17 -0.92
CA LEU A 106 10.06 1.90 -1.38
C LEU A 106 10.81 1.18 -0.26
N GLU A 107 11.43 1.94 0.66
CA GLU A 107 12.08 1.37 1.83
C GLU A 107 11.08 0.67 2.75
N ASP A 108 9.91 1.26 2.98
CA ASP A 108 8.85 0.60 3.78
C ASP A 108 8.33 -0.65 3.09
N VAL A 109 8.14 -0.62 1.78
CA VAL A 109 7.75 -1.81 1.01
C VAL A 109 8.82 -2.89 1.15
N ARG A 110 10.09 -2.53 1.08
CA ARG A 110 11.20 -3.46 1.23
C ARG A 110 11.20 -4.12 2.61
N LYS A 111 11.03 -3.33 3.67
CA LYS A 111 10.96 -3.85 5.05
C LYS A 111 9.80 -4.82 5.22
N TRP A 112 8.63 -4.48 4.67
CA TRP A 112 7.47 -5.37 4.70
C TRP A 112 7.74 -6.69 3.97
N LYS A 113 8.26 -6.63 2.76
CA LYS A 113 8.56 -7.82 1.98
C LYS A 113 9.56 -8.74 2.69
N LYS A 114 10.56 -8.17 3.35
CA LYS A 114 11.52 -8.92 4.16
C LYS A 114 10.85 -9.61 5.34
N ALA A 115 9.97 -8.89 6.05
CA ALA A 115 9.27 -9.45 7.21
C ALA A 115 8.28 -10.54 6.80
N SER A 116 7.61 -10.37 5.66
CA SER A 116 6.66 -11.34 5.13
C SER A 116 7.35 -12.61 4.60
N GLY A 117 8.45 -12.45 3.87
CA GLY A 117 9.34 -13.55 3.46
C GLY A 117 8.74 -14.63 2.57
N ARG A 118 7.63 -14.37 1.88
CA ARG A 118 7.03 -15.34 0.94
C ARG A 118 7.88 -15.44 -0.32
N PRO A 119 7.79 -16.56 -1.09
CA PRO A 119 8.56 -16.67 -2.35
C PRO A 119 8.35 -15.48 -3.30
N LYS A 120 7.12 -15.00 -3.45
CA LYS A 120 6.83 -13.81 -4.28
C LYS A 120 7.46 -12.54 -3.72
N ASP A 121 7.66 -12.47 -2.40
CA ASP A 121 8.32 -11.33 -1.77
C ASP A 121 9.81 -11.30 -2.07
N LEU A 122 10.45 -12.46 -2.19
CA LEU A 122 11.86 -12.54 -2.56
C LEU A 122 12.09 -12.02 -3.98
N VAL A 123 11.16 -12.32 -4.89
CA VAL A 123 11.20 -11.80 -6.27
C VAL A 123 11.08 -10.28 -6.23
N ASP A 124 10.13 -9.76 -5.46
CA ASP A 124 9.90 -8.32 -5.34
C ASP A 124 11.09 -7.60 -4.69
N LEU A 125 11.76 -8.24 -3.70
CA LEU A 125 12.96 -7.68 -3.08
C LEU A 125 14.07 -7.49 -4.11
N LYS A 126 14.24 -8.45 -5.03
CA LYS A 126 15.24 -8.33 -6.10
C LYS A 126 14.88 -7.16 -7.03
N LEU A 127 13.60 -6.99 -7.38
CA LEU A 127 13.16 -5.88 -8.20
C LEU A 127 13.45 -4.53 -7.52
N ILE A 128 13.23 -4.45 -6.21
CA ILE A 128 13.54 -3.25 -5.43
C ILE A 128 15.02 -2.94 -5.46
N ASP A 129 15.86 -3.95 -5.19
CA ASP A 129 17.31 -3.78 -5.14
C ASP A 129 17.86 -3.39 -6.51
N ASP A 130 17.35 -3.99 -7.58
CA ASP A 130 17.73 -3.63 -8.95
C ASP A 130 17.33 -2.19 -9.29
N TYR A 131 16.15 -1.76 -8.88
CA TYR A 131 15.68 -0.39 -9.07
C TYR A 131 16.57 0.61 -8.34
N LEU A 132 16.87 0.34 -7.06
CA LEU A 132 17.73 1.21 -6.25
C LEU A 132 19.14 1.31 -6.85
N ALA A 133 19.68 0.21 -7.32
CA ALA A 133 20.99 0.19 -7.98
C ALA A 133 20.98 1.04 -9.25
N SER A 134 19.90 0.98 -10.05
CA SER A 134 19.78 1.77 -11.29
C SER A 134 19.70 3.27 -11.00
N GLN A 135 19.10 3.66 -9.87
CA GLN A 135 19.01 5.06 -9.47
C GLN A 135 20.36 5.62 -9.04
N HIS A 136 21.23 4.78 -8.45
CA HIS A 136 22.58 5.19 -8.04
C HIS A 136 23.55 5.28 -9.22
N ASN A 137 23.31 4.52 -10.29
CA ASN A 137 24.17 4.47 -11.48
C ASN A 137 23.73 5.42 -12.60
N GLY A 138 22.61 6.11 -12.39
CA GLY A 138 22.01 6.99 -13.41
C GLY A 138 22.34 8.47 -13.26
#